data_c59991b24926184ac511c7eda7e6376f
#
_entry.id   c59991b24926184ac511c7eda7e6376f
#
_cell.length_a   1.000
_cell.length_b   1.000
_cell.length_c   1.000
_cell.angle_alpha   90.00
_cell.angle_beta   90.00
_cell.angle_gamma   90.00
#
_symmetry.space_group_name_H-M   'P 1'
#
loop_
_entity.id
_entity.type
_entity.pdbx_description
1 polymer ?
#
loop_
_entity_poly.entity_id
_entity_poly.type
_entity_poly.pdbx_seq_one_letter_code
_entity_poly.pdbx_strand_id
1 'polypeptide(L)'
;MARRPLPGFGDPRARLLIVGLAPAAHGGNRTGRIFTGDRSGDWLFASLHRTGWANQSTSVARDDGLKLFGAYVAAIVRCAPPGNKPTTEERATCLPYHLRELQELTKLRAVVALGSFAWDNFLRAHADLGRPRPRPKPKFGHGAECDLGDYTLIGSYHPSQQNTFTGRLTEAMLDAVFTRAREPAM
;
A
#
# COMPACT_ATOMS: atom_id res chain seq x y z
N MET A 1 -20.55 6.89 7.73
CA MET A 1 -19.36 6.14 8.18
C MET A 1 -19.48 4.70 7.71
N ALA A 2 -18.51 4.20 6.94
CA ALA A 2 -18.49 2.80 6.55
C ALA A 2 -18.33 1.94 7.81
N ARG A 3 -19.35 1.14 8.15
CA ARG A 3 -19.35 0.21 9.29
C ARG A 3 -18.66 -1.14 8.95
N ARG A 4 -18.07 -1.27 7.76
CA ARG A 4 -17.45 -2.50 7.28
C ARG A 4 -15.97 -2.26 6.96
N PRO A 5 -15.09 -3.25 7.20
CA PRO A 5 -13.70 -3.18 6.77
C PRO A 5 -13.60 -2.90 5.27
N LEU A 6 -12.76 -1.94 4.88
CA LEU A 6 -12.54 -1.64 3.46
C LEU A 6 -11.74 -2.75 2.80
N PRO A 7 -12.21 -3.31 1.67
CA PRO A 7 -11.39 -4.22 0.88
C PRO A 7 -10.23 -3.48 0.22
N GLY A 8 -9.22 -4.23 -0.23
CA GLY A 8 -8.26 -3.72 -1.18
C GLY A 8 -8.92 -3.43 -2.53
N PHE A 9 -8.17 -2.76 -3.41
CA PHE A 9 -8.64 -2.32 -4.72
C PHE A 9 -7.57 -2.56 -5.79
N GLY A 10 -7.95 -3.10 -6.92
CA GLY A 10 -7.05 -3.24 -8.06
C GLY A 10 -7.26 -4.52 -8.86
N ASP A 11 -6.20 -4.94 -9.57
CA ASP A 11 -6.19 -6.14 -10.40
C ASP A 11 -6.00 -7.39 -9.51
N PRO A 12 -6.91 -8.38 -9.54
CA PRO A 12 -6.75 -9.63 -8.78
C PRO A 12 -5.56 -10.47 -9.25
N ARG A 13 -5.00 -10.20 -10.43
CA ARG A 13 -3.78 -10.82 -10.96
C ARG A 13 -2.56 -9.91 -10.80
N ALA A 14 -2.58 -9.02 -9.81
CA ALA A 14 -1.54 -8.03 -9.60
C ALA A 14 -0.16 -8.66 -9.41
N ARG A 15 0.83 -8.02 -10.00
CA ARG A 15 2.26 -8.28 -9.78
C ARG A 15 2.87 -7.30 -8.78
N LEU A 16 2.21 -6.15 -8.57
CA LEU A 16 2.55 -5.14 -7.58
C LEU A 16 1.46 -5.03 -6.52
N LEU A 17 1.84 -5.17 -5.24
CA LEU A 17 1.00 -4.82 -4.11
C LEU A 17 1.50 -3.52 -3.47
N ILE A 18 0.62 -2.56 -3.27
CA ILE A 18 0.88 -1.33 -2.53
C ILE A 18 0.18 -1.43 -1.17
N VAL A 19 0.93 -1.30 -0.08
CA VAL A 19 0.39 -1.43 1.28
C VAL A 19 0.55 -0.14 2.06
N GLY A 20 -0.57 0.40 2.53
CA GLY A 20 -0.61 1.54 3.46
C GLY A 20 -0.95 1.13 4.89
N LEU A 21 -1.05 2.13 5.77
CA LEU A 21 -1.38 1.92 7.18
C LEU A 21 -2.87 1.60 7.37
N ALA A 22 -3.73 2.52 6.99
CA ALA A 22 -5.19 2.48 7.20
C ALA A 22 -5.88 3.51 6.30
N PRO A 23 -7.20 3.36 6.03
CA PRO A 23 -7.95 4.40 5.34
C PRO A 23 -8.09 5.66 6.21
N ALA A 24 -7.97 6.83 5.57
CA ALA A 24 -8.27 8.10 6.22
C ALA A 24 -9.78 8.24 6.47
N ALA A 25 -10.16 8.85 7.61
CA ALA A 25 -11.57 9.01 8.01
C ALA A 25 -12.38 9.79 6.97
N HIS A 26 -11.82 10.90 6.47
CA HIS A 26 -12.45 11.78 5.47
C HIS A 26 -12.11 11.40 4.02
N GLY A 27 -11.22 10.42 3.80
CA GLY A 27 -10.84 9.86 2.50
C GLY A 27 -11.48 8.51 2.25
N GLY A 28 -10.66 7.44 2.28
CA GLY A 28 -11.08 6.09 1.96
C GLY A 28 -12.28 5.57 2.76
N ASN A 29 -12.36 5.90 4.06
CA ASN A 29 -13.50 5.51 4.90
C ASN A 29 -14.82 6.15 4.47
N ARG A 30 -14.78 7.38 3.96
CA ARG A 30 -15.96 8.11 3.44
C ARG A 30 -16.36 7.62 2.05
N THR A 31 -15.38 7.40 1.18
CA THR A 31 -15.61 7.07 -0.24
C THR A 31 -15.84 5.58 -0.48
N GLY A 32 -15.45 4.72 0.46
CA GLY A 32 -15.55 3.26 0.31
C GLY A 32 -14.45 2.63 -0.57
N ARG A 33 -13.42 3.39 -0.96
CA ARG A 33 -12.22 2.90 -1.65
C ARG A 33 -10.97 3.47 -1.01
N ILE A 34 -9.98 2.61 -0.75
CA ILE A 34 -8.72 2.97 -0.12
C ILE A 34 -7.96 4.05 -0.93
N PHE A 35 -7.27 4.98 -0.27
CA PHE A 35 -6.56 6.12 -0.88
C PHE A 35 -7.43 6.95 -1.84
N THR A 36 -8.72 7.12 -1.55
CA THR A 36 -9.64 7.84 -2.42
C THR A 36 -10.27 9.02 -1.70
N GLY A 37 -10.24 10.19 -2.34
CA GLY A 37 -10.83 11.42 -1.81
C GLY A 37 -10.03 12.06 -0.68
N ASP A 38 -8.72 11.83 -0.64
CA ASP A 38 -7.77 12.50 0.24
C ASP A 38 -6.45 12.77 -0.48
N ARG A 39 -5.64 13.67 0.10
CA ARG A 39 -4.39 14.13 -0.52
C ARG A 39 -3.34 13.02 -0.68
N SER A 40 -3.32 12.04 0.21
CA SER A 40 -2.41 10.89 0.05
C SER A 40 -2.76 10.06 -1.18
N GLY A 41 -4.05 9.94 -1.45
CA GLY A 41 -4.56 9.31 -2.67
C GLY A 41 -4.22 10.09 -3.93
N ASP A 42 -4.34 11.43 -3.89
CA ASP A 42 -3.98 12.28 -5.04
C ASP A 42 -2.51 12.05 -5.45
N TRP A 43 -1.60 12.03 -4.48
CA TRP A 43 -0.18 11.76 -4.71
C TRP A 43 0.08 10.35 -5.22
N LEU A 44 -0.54 9.36 -4.57
CA LEU A 44 -0.36 7.95 -4.91
C LEU A 44 -0.82 7.67 -6.35
N PHE A 45 -2.06 8.05 -6.69
CA PHE A 45 -2.61 7.72 -8.00
C PHE A 45 -2.02 8.57 -9.13
N ALA A 46 -1.60 9.81 -8.85
CA ALA A 46 -0.84 10.59 -9.83
C ALA A 46 0.50 9.91 -10.17
N SER A 47 1.22 9.40 -9.17
CA SER A 47 2.46 8.65 -9.40
C SER A 47 2.20 7.31 -10.11
N LEU A 48 1.18 6.55 -9.72
CA LEU A 48 0.82 5.31 -10.40
C LEU A 48 0.45 5.53 -11.87
N HIS A 49 -0.22 6.64 -12.17
CA HIS A 49 -0.54 7.01 -13.55
C HIS A 49 0.72 7.37 -14.34
N ARG A 50 1.60 8.24 -13.80
CA ARG A 50 2.87 8.62 -14.48
C ARG A 50 3.76 7.41 -14.74
N THR A 51 3.74 6.44 -13.83
CA THR A 51 4.54 5.21 -13.93
C THR A 51 3.81 4.06 -14.62
N GLY A 52 2.60 4.28 -15.14
CA GLY A 52 1.84 3.34 -15.99
C GLY A 52 1.16 2.19 -15.25
N TRP A 53 0.89 2.32 -13.93
CA TRP A 53 0.13 1.37 -13.14
C TRP A 53 -1.36 1.71 -13.05
N ALA A 54 -1.77 2.92 -13.48
CA ALA A 54 -3.15 3.36 -13.43
C ALA A 54 -3.56 4.04 -14.74
N ASN A 55 -4.86 3.98 -15.09
CA ASN A 55 -5.43 4.62 -16.27
C ASN A 55 -5.64 6.13 -16.13
N GLN A 56 -5.69 6.64 -14.90
CA GLN A 56 -5.91 8.05 -14.59
C GLN A 56 -5.15 8.46 -13.34
N SER A 57 -4.88 9.77 -13.20
CA SER A 57 -4.11 10.34 -12.10
C SER A 57 -4.95 10.69 -10.87
N THR A 58 -6.27 10.63 -10.96
CA THR A 58 -7.21 11.06 -9.90
C THR A 58 -7.95 9.89 -9.28
N SER A 59 -8.30 10.03 -8.00
CA SER A 59 -9.10 9.06 -7.24
C SER A 59 -10.05 9.80 -6.29
N VAL A 60 -11.25 10.12 -6.77
CA VAL A 60 -12.19 10.99 -6.06
C VAL A 60 -13.40 10.26 -5.50
N ALA A 61 -13.85 9.19 -6.17
CA ALA A 61 -14.99 8.37 -5.78
C ALA A 61 -14.76 6.90 -6.14
N ARG A 62 -15.55 6.01 -5.55
CA ARG A 62 -15.42 4.56 -5.76
C ARG A 62 -15.69 4.15 -7.22
N ASP A 63 -16.54 4.88 -7.92
CA ASP A 63 -17.04 4.63 -9.26
C ASP A 63 -16.55 5.65 -10.30
N ASP A 64 -15.42 6.30 -10.04
CA ASP A 64 -14.83 7.35 -10.90
C ASP A 64 -14.10 6.82 -12.15
N GLY A 65 -14.17 5.53 -12.41
CA GLY A 65 -13.54 4.90 -13.57
C GLY A 65 -12.06 4.52 -13.40
N LEU A 66 -11.47 4.76 -12.22
CA LEU A 66 -10.07 4.38 -11.94
C LEU A 66 -9.89 2.87 -12.09
N LYS A 67 -8.86 2.48 -12.85
CA LYS A 67 -8.42 1.10 -13.03
C LYS A 67 -6.92 1.00 -12.80
N LEU A 68 -6.48 -0.08 -12.16
CA LEU A 68 -5.07 -0.40 -11.99
C LEU A 68 -4.67 -1.53 -12.94
N PHE A 69 -3.45 -1.46 -13.47
CA PHE A 69 -2.89 -2.41 -14.42
C PHE A 69 -1.81 -3.24 -13.74
N GLY A 70 -2.14 -4.49 -13.36
CA GLY A 70 -1.20 -5.37 -12.67
C GLY A 70 -0.79 -4.89 -11.28
N ALA A 71 -1.56 -3.99 -10.68
CA ALA A 71 -1.33 -3.45 -9.34
C ALA A 71 -2.57 -3.60 -8.46
N TYR A 72 -2.34 -3.75 -7.16
CA TYR A 72 -3.37 -3.86 -6.12
C TYR A 72 -2.99 -3.00 -4.92
N VAL A 73 -3.93 -2.25 -4.38
CA VAL A 73 -3.72 -1.36 -3.22
C VAL A 73 -4.48 -1.90 -2.02
N ALA A 74 -3.80 -2.03 -0.90
CA ALA A 74 -4.37 -2.51 0.35
C ALA A 74 -3.91 -1.67 1.54
N ALA A 75 -4.49 -1.90 2.71
CA ALA A 75 -4.02 -1.36 3.99
C ALA A 75 -3.92 -2.47 5.03
N ILE A 76 -3.00 -2.30 5.97
CA ILE A 76 -2.84 -3.22 7.11
C ILE A 76 -4.10 -3.20 7.98
N VAL A 77 -4.62 -2.01 8.29
CA VAL A 77 -5.87 -1.83 9.03
C VAL A 77 -6.97 -1.37 8.08
N ARG A 78 -8.15 -1.95 8.20
CA ARG A 78 -9.25 -1.80 7.21
C ARG A 78 -10.29 -0.74 7.57
N CYS A 79 -10.21 -0.19 8.75
CA CYS A 79 -11.06 0.89 9.24
C CYS A 79 -10.19 2.09 9.61
N ALA A 80 -10.77 3.30 9.60
CA ALA A 80 -10.05 4.50 10.04
C ALA A 80 -9.85 4.45 11.57
N PRO A 81 -8.61 4.30 12.06
CA PRO A 81 -8.35 4.29 13.48
C PRO A 81 -8.37 5.72 14.04
N PRO A 82 -8.73 5.93 15.32
CA PRO A 82 -8.66 7.25 15.95
C PRO A 82 -7.26 7.86 15.84
N GLY A 83 -7.18 9.11 15.37
CA GLY A 83 -5.92 9.82 15.20
C GLY A 83 -4.91 9.16 14.27
N ASN A 84 -5.35 8.30 13.34
CA ASN A 84 -4.49 7.50 12.44
C ASN A 84 -3.45 6.63 13.19
N LYS A 85 -3.76 6.21 14.41
CA LYS A 85 -2.89 5.36 15.25
C LYS A 85 -3.60 4.05 15.59
N PRO A 86 -3.45 3.00 14.76
CA PRO A 86 -4.09 1.72 15.03
C PRO A 86 -3.52 1.07 16.30
N THR A 87 -4.40 0.52 17.11
CA THR A 87 -4.04 -0.30 18.27
C THR A 87 -3.51 -1.68 17.83
N THR A 88 -2.92 -2.41 18.77
CA THR A 88 -2.49 -3.80 18.52
C THR A 88 -3.68 -4.70 18.23
N GLU A 89 -4.82 -4.47 18.91
CA GLU A 89 -6.05 -5.23 18.71
C GLU A 89 -6.68 -4.97 17.34
N GLU A 90 -6.76 -3.72 16.89
CA GLU A 90 -7.23 -3.36 15.55
C GLU A 90 -6.39 -4.01 14.46
N ARG A 91 -5.06 -4.06 14.64
CA ARG A 91 -4.16 -4.78 13.72
C ARG A 91 -4.42 -6.27 13.71
N ALA A 92 -4.57 -6.90 14.89
CA ALA A 92 -4.84 -8.33 15.01
C ALA A 92 -6.18 -8.70 14.36
N THR A 93 -7.21 -7.88 14.56
CA THR A 93 -8.54 -8.07 13.96
C THR A 93 -8.51 -7.96 12.43
N CYS A 94 -7.65 -7.09 11.88
CA CYS A 94 -7.54 -6.88 10.44
C CYS A 94 -6.55 -7.82 9.74
N LEU A 95 -5.64 -8.46 10.47
CA LEU A 95 -4.61 -9.35 9.93
C LEU A 95 -5.16 -10.46 9.03
N PRO A 96 -6.24 -11.19 9.37
CA PRO A 96 -6.77 -12.24 8.51
C PRO A 96 -7.13 -11.78 7.11
N TYR A 97 -7.65 -10.56 6.95
CA TYR A 97 -7.96 -10.00 5.63
C TYR A 97 -6.68 -9.79 4.80
N HIS A 98 -5.62 -9.28 5.44
CA HIS A 98 -4.35 -9.04 4.76
C HIS A 98 -3.66 -10.35 4.36
N LEU A 99 -3.67 -11.36 5.24
CA LEU A 99 -3.13 -12.69 4.93
C LEU A 99 -3.86 -13.33 3.76
N ARG A 100 -5.19 -13.23 3.74
CA ARG A 100 -6.00 -13.76 2.64
C ARG A 100 -5.68 -13.09 1.31
N GLU A 101 -5.55 -11.76 1.27
CA GLU A 101 -5.15 -11.05 0.05
C GLU A 101 -3.77 -11.50 -0.45
N LEU A 102 -2.79 -11.68 0.46
CA LEU A 102 -1.47 -12.18 0.09
C LEU A 102 -1.50 -13.61 -0.47
N GLN A 103 -2.43 -14.44 -0.01
CA GLN A 103 -2.62 -15.79 -0.54
C GLN A 103 -3.32 -15.79 -1.91
N GLU A 104 -4.26 -14.87 -2.12
CA GLU A 104 -5.00 -14.74 -3.39
C GLU A 104 -4.17 -14.07 -4.51
N LEU A 105 -3.23 -13.18 -4.16
CA LEU A 105 -2.34 -12.50 -5.12
C LEU A 105 -1.16 -13.39 -5.56
N THR A 106 -1.47 -14.49 -6.23
CA THR A 106 -0.50 -15.54 -6.61
C THR A 106 0.55 -15.10 -7.65
N LYS A 107 0.36 -13.95 -8.31
CA LYS A 107 1.28 -13.41 -9.32
C LYS A 107 2.21 -12.32 -8.78
N LEU A 108 2.17 -12.07 -7.47
CA LEU A 108 2.93 -11.01 -6.84
C LEU A 108 4.44 -11.16 -7.10
N ARG A 109 5.11 -10.04 -7.43
CA ARG A 109 6.55 -9.94 -7.68
C ARG A 109 7.18 -8.76 -6.93
N ALA A 110 6.40 -7.72 -6.67
CA ALA A 110 6.86 -6.55 -5.94
C ALA A 110 5.83 -6.12 -4.90
N VAL A 111 6.30 -5.60 -3.78
CA VAL A 111 5.48 -4.98 -2.74
C VAL A 111 6.06 -3.63 -2.39
N VAL A 112 5.26 -2.57 -2.47
CA VAL A 112 5.63 -1.24 -2.01
C VAL A 112 4.93 -0.95 -0.68
N ALA A 113 5.73 -0.81 0.39
CA ALA A 113 5.23 -0.46 1.72
C ALA A 113 5.32 1.06 1.94
N LEU A 114 4.18 1.71 2.08
CA LEU A 114 4.06 3.15 2.31
C LEU A 114 4.18 3.46 3.81
N GLY A 115 5.40 3.74 4.25
CA GLY A 115 5.76 4.05 5.64
C GLY A 115 6.24 2.84 6.45
N SER A 116 6.92 3.13 7.56
CA SER A 116 7.52 2.11 8.43
C SER A 116 6.50 1.15 9.04
N PHE A 117 5.30 1.65 9.36
CA PHE A 117 4.24 0.81 9.89
C PHE A 117 3.80 -0.27 8.88
N ALA A 118 3.60 0.10 7.61
CA ALA A 118 3.25 -0.84 6.56
C ALA A 118 4.38 -1.85 6.32
N TRP A 119 5.64 -1.39 6.28
CA TRP A 119 6.84 -2.22 6.16
C TRP A 119 6.92 -3.30 7.25
N ASP A 120 6.85 -2.88 8.51
CA ASP A 120 6.99 -3.79 9.65
C ASP A 120 5.85 -4.80 9.74
N ASN A 121 4.62 -4.38 9.46
CA ASN A 121 3.46 -5.27 9.52
C ASN A 121 3.39 -6.19 8.30
N PHE A 122 3.86 -5.75 7.13
CA PHE A 122 4.00 -6.64 5.98
C PHE A 122 5.01 -7.77 6.25
N LEU A 123 6.18 -7.45 6.81
CA LEU A 123 7.17 -8.47 7.20
C LEU A 123 6.64 -9.45 8.25
N ARG A 124 5.77 -9.01 9.16
CA ARG A 124 5.08 -9.91 10.10
C ARG A 124 4.11 -10.83 9.36
N ALA A 125 3.23 -10.26 8.52
CA ALA A 125 2.26 -11.03 7.74
C ALA A 125 2.94 -12.07 6.84
N HIS A 126 4.07 -11.70 6.20
CA HIS A 126 4.90 -12.61 5.43
C HIS A 126 5.34 -13.84 6.26
N ALA A 127 5.79 -13.60 7.49
CA ALA A 127 6.21 -14.66 8.39
C ALA A 127 5.03 -15.47 8.95
N ASP A 128 3.88 -14.85 9.19
CA ASP A 128 2.66 -15.52 9.67
C ASP A 128 2.07 -16.47 8.61
N LEU A 129 2.42 -16.28 7.33
CA LEU A 129 2.17 -17.23 6.24
C LEU A 129 3.17 -18.41 6.20
N GLY A 130 4.02 -18.56 7.21
CA GLY A 130 5.04 -19.63 7.26
C GLY A 130 6.26 -19.38 6.37
N ARG A 131 6.42 -18.18 5.81
CA ARG A 131 7.55 -17.82 4.94
C ARG A 131 8.79 -17.43 5.74
N PRO A 132 10.02 -17.61 5.21
CA PRO A 132 11.26 -17.30 5.93
C PRO A 132 11.34 -15.82 6.34
N ARG A 133 11.70 -15.56 7.59
CA ARG A 133 11.99 -14.21 8.06
C ARG A 133 13.40 -13.79 7.68
N PRO A 134 13.59 -12.65 7.02
CA PRO A 134 14.94 -12.12 6.75
C PRO A 134 15.73 -11.89 8.05
N ARG A 135 16.98 -12.30 8.05
CA ARG A 135 17.91 -12.06 9.17
C ARG A 135 19.22 -11.48 8.65
N PRO A 136 19.66 -10.30 9.17
CA PRO A 136 18.98 -9.44 10.16
C PRO A 136 17.66 -8.85 9.62
N LYS A 137 16.76 -8.41 10.52
CA LYS A 137 15.51 -7.74 10.11
C LYS A 137 15.83 -6.52 9.26
N PRO A 138 15.30 -6.42 8.02
CA PRO A 138 15.57 -5.28 7.16
C PRO A 138 15.01 -3.99 7.76
N LYS A 139 15.82 -2.93 7.73
CA LYS A 139 15.43 -1.62 8.22
C LYS A 139 14.59 -0.89 7.18
N PHE A 140 13.51 -0.23 7.61
CA PHE A 140 12.74 0.64 6.76
C PHE A 140 13.56 1.86 6.31
N GLY A 141 13.43 2.22 5.05
CA GLY A 141 13.94 3.45 4.44
C GLY A 141 13.22 3.72 3.13
N HIS A 142 13.24 4.97 2.66
CA HIS A 142 12.76 5.27 1.32
C HIS A 142 13.72 4.66 0.29
N GLY A 143 13.21 3.87 -0.65
CA GLY A 143 14.02 3.13 -1.61
C GLY A 143 14.73 1.89 -1.01
N ALA A 144 14.56 1.59 0.28
CA ALA A 144 15.11 0.35 0.85
C ALA A 144 14.43 -0.86 0.24
N GLU A 145 15.21 -1.89 -0.08
CA GLU A 145 14.73 -3.13 -0.68
C GLU A 145 15.06 -4.34 0.17
N CYS A 146 14.20 -5.34 0.10
CA CYS A 146 14.41 -6.65 0.70
C CYS A 146 13.86 -7.73 -0.21
N ASP A 147 14.72 -8.64 -0.64
CA ASP A 147 14.30 -9.86 -1.33
C ASP A 147 13.64 -10.81 -0.33
N LEU A 148 12.41 -11.21 -0.61
CA LEU A 148 11.61 -12.15 0.19
C LEU A 148 11.34 -13.46 -0.57
N GLY A 149 12.11 -13.75 -1.61
CA GLY A 149 12.02 -14.92 -2.46
C GLY A 149 10.99 -14.77 -3.58
N ASP A 150 9.70 -14.86 -3.27
CA ASP A 150 8.63 -14.74 -4.28
C ASP A 150 8.46 -13.31 -4.81
N TYR A 151 8.86 -12.31 -4.01
CA TYR A 151 8.72 -10.90 -4.34
C TYR A 151 9.74 -10.02 -3.61
N THR A 152 10.01 -8.86 -4.19
CA THR A 152 10.84 -7.81 -3.58
C THR A 152 9.97 -6.83 -2.79
N LEU A 153 10.29 -6.61 -1.51
CA LEU A 153 9.68 -5.56 -0.69
C LEU A 153 10.47 -4.27 -0.85
N ILE A 154 9.79 -3.18 -1.20
CA ILE A 154 10.37 -1.85 -1.42
C ILE A 154 9.72 -0.86 -0.46
N GLY A 155 10.53 -0.09 0.27
CA GLY A 155 10.07 0.95 1.19
C GLY A 155 9.85 2.28 0.49
N SER A 156 8.76 2.97 0.80
CA SER A 156 8.55 4.38 0.43
C SER A 156 8.10 5.19 1.63
N TYR A 157 8.52 6.45 1.73
CA TYR A 157 7.85 7.37 2.63
C TYR A 157 6.38 7.46 2.26
N HIS A 158 5.51 7.55 3.28
CA HIS A 158 4.08 7.66 3.05
C HIS A 158 3.76 9.02 2.40
N PRO A 159 2.88 9.09 1.38
CA PRO A 159 2.50 10.34 0.70
C PRO A 159 1.52 11.18 1.55
N SER A 160 1.79 11.29 2.85
CA SER A 160 1.04 12.16 3.78
C SER A 160 1.37 13.63 3.56
N GLN A 161 0.45 14.51 3.95
CA GLN A 161 0.67 15.96 3.90
C GLN A 161 1.96 16.36 4.62
N GLN A 162 2.25 15.75 5.78
CA GLN A 162 3.49 16.01 6.52
C GLN A 162 4.75 15.77 5.67
N ASN A 163 4.81 14.66 4.94
CA ASN A 163 5.98 14.32 4.13
C ASN A 163 6.04 15.11 2.83
N THR A 164 4.89 15.41 2.22
CA THR A 164 4.84 16.12 0.93
C THR A 164 5.04 17.62 1.08
N PHE A 165 4.48 18.25 2.13
CA PHE A 165 4.66 19.69 2.38
C PHE A 165 6.06 20.05 2.88
N THR A 166 6.73 19.15 3.59
CA THR A 166 8.10 19.37 4.06
C THR A 166 9.17 19.00 3.02
N GLY A 167 8.78 18.51 1.85
CA GLY A 167 9.71 18.04 0.82
C GLY A 167 10.43 16.74 1.17
N ARG A 168 10.06 16.07 2.27
CA ARG A 168 10.63 14.77 2.64
C ARG A 168 10.30 13.69 1.60
N LEU A 169 9.15 13.79 0.95
CA LEU A 169 8.76 13.02 -0.21
C LEU A 169 8.42 13.96 -1.35
N THR A 170 9.12 13.83 -2.47
CA THR A 170 8.82 14.53 -3.72
C THR A 170 8.12 13.60 -4.71
N GLU A 171 7.51 14.16 -5.74
CA GLU A 171 6.89 13.37 -6.81
C GLU A 171 7.91 12.45 -7.50
N ALA A 172 9.07 13.00 -7.84
CA ALA A 172 10.15 12.24 -8.48
C ALA A 172 10.63 11.05 -7.60
N MET A 173 10.71 11.24 -6.29
CA MET A 173 11.06 10.16 -5.36
C MET A 173 10.01 9.06 -5.36
N LEU A 174 8.72 9.40 -5.35
CA LEU A 174 7.64 8.43 -5.36
C LEU A 174 7.58 7.70 -6.71
N ASP A 175 7.74 8.42 -7.82
CA ASP A 175 7.79 7.86 -9.16
C ASP A 175 8.97 6.89 -9.33
N ALA A 176 10.13 7.20 -8.76
CA ALA A 176 11.29 6.31 -8.78
C ALA A 176 11.00 4.97 -8.09
N VAL A 177 10.29 4.97 -6.95
CA VAL A 177 9.88 3.73 -6.26
C VAL A 177 8.97 2.88 -7.14
N PHE A 178 7.95 3.47 -7.78
CA PHE A 178 7.02 2.72 -8.64
C PHE A 178 7.63 2.30 -9.97
N THR A 179 8.58 3.06 -10.50
CA THR A 179 9.39 2.66 -11.66
C THR A 179 10.26 1.47 -11.30
N ARG A 180 10.95 1.53 -10.16
CA ARG A 180 11.78 0.41 -9.65
C ARG A 180 10.94 -0.85 -9.41
N ALA A 181 9.72 -0.72 -8.89
CA ALA A 181 8.82 -1.85 -8.67
C ALA A 181 8.40 -2.59 -9.96
N ARG A 182 8.58 -1.98 -11.13
CA ARG A 182 8.33 -2.66 -12.42
C ARG A 182 9.35 -3.74 -12.74
N GLU A 183 10.61 -3.56 -12.36
CA GLU A 183 11.68 -4.51 -12.72
C GLU A 183 11.40 -5.92 -12.17
N PRO A 184 11.14 -6.14 -10.88
CA PRO A 184 10.76 -7.46 -10.39
C PRO A 184 9.35 -7.87 -10.83
N ALA A 185 8.48 -6.91 -11.21
CA ALA A 185 7.11 -7.19 -11.63
C ALA A 185 6.98 -7.54 -13.13
N MET A 186 8.01 -7.38 -13.93
CA MET A 186 8.05 -7.87 -15.32
C MET A 186 8.29 -9.37 -15.38
#